data_092a2891081a1ffc3c14b3c8594e5df1
#
_entry.id   092a2891081a1ffc3c14b3c8594e5df1
#
_cell.length_a   1.000
_cell.length_b   1.000
_cell.length_c   1.000
_cell.angle_alpha   90.00
_cell.angle_beta   90.00
_cell.angle_gamma   90.00
#
_symmetry.space_group_name_H-M   'P 1'
#
loop_
_entity.id
_entity.type
_entity.pdbx_description
1 polymer ?
#
loop_
_entity_poly.entity_id
_entity_poly.type
_entity_poly.pdbx_seq_one_letter_code
_entity_poly.pdbx_strand_id
1 'polypeptide(L)'
;MIRITRKLEFSAAHFYHNPSFSAEENRRVFGKCNNPHGHGHNYVLEVTVAGEPDPTTGMVLDLKELKDILQKEVGERMDHRHLNYEVPELAGQIPTCENIVAVIWRLLEPKITQG
;
A
#
# COMPACT_ATOMS: atom_id res chain seq x y z
N MET A 1 5.90 -18.26 18.78
CA MET A 1 5.24 -17.57 17.65
C MET A 1 6.25 -17.26 16.55
N ILE A 2 5.91 -17.65 15.35
CA ILE A 2 6.76 -17.46 14.17
C ILE A 2 6.22 -16.31 13.34
N ARG A 3 7.12 -15.50 12.77
CA ARG A 3 6.76 -14.42 11.84
C ARG A 3 7.39 -14.71 10.50
N ILE A 4 6.58 -14.59 9.45
CA ILE A 4 7.06 -14.70 8.06
C ILE A 4 6.77 -13.39 7.34
N THR A 5 7.66 -12.98 6.45
CA THR A 5 7.55 -11.71 5.74
C THR A 5 7.65 -11.93 4.24
N ARG A 6 6.78 -11.28 3.49
CA ARG A 6 6.84 -11.25 2.03
C ARG A 6 6.86 -9.81 1.56
N LYS A 7 7.66 -9.53 0.53
CA LYS A 7 7.78 -8.22 -0.08
C LYS A 7 7.06 -8.18 -1.41
N LEU A 8 6.48 -7.03 -1.72
CA LEU A 8 5.92 -6.70 -3.03
C LEU A 8 6.47 -5.34 -3.44
N GLU A 9 6.98 -5.24 -4.67
CA GLU A 9 7.39 -3.96 -5.23
C GLU A 9 6.35 -3.50 -6.24
N PHE A 10 6.05 -2.20 -6.24
CA PHE A 10 5.20 -1.61 -7.25
C PHE A 10 5.61 -0.17 -7.51
N SER A 11 5.33 0.32 -8.69
CA SER A 11 5.60 1.70 -9.11
C SER A 11 4.29 2.44 -9.23
N ALA A 12 4.21 3.62 -8.65
CA ALA A 12 3.00 4.42 -8.70
C ALA A 12 3.34 5.91 -8.66
N ALA A 13 2.46 6.72 -9.22
CA ALA A 13 2.56 8.17 -9.16
C ALA A 13 1.61 8.71 -8.10
N HIS A 14 1.96 9.86 -7.54
CA HIS A 14 1.11 10.54 -6.58
C HIS A 14 1.25 12.06 -6.68
N PHE A 15 0.31 12.74 -6.04
CA PHE A 15 0.27 14.19 -5.93
C PHE A 15 -0.23 14.55 -4.53
N TYR A 16 0.53 15.36 -3.81
CA TYR A 16 0.13 15.82 -2.48
C TYR A 16 -0.44 17.22 -2.58
N HIS A 17 -1.68 17.38 -2.14
CA HIS A 17 -2.37 18.66 -2.17
C HIS A 17 -3.44 18.70 -1.09
N ASN A 18 -3.48 19.81 -0.36
CA ASN A 18 -4.57 20.09 0.58
C ASN A 18 -5.39 21.26 0.03
N PRO A 19 -6.67 21.05 -0.33
CA PRO A 19 -7.49 22.11 -0.89
C PRO A 19 -7.77 23.26 0.10
N SER A 20 -7.56 23.05 1.39
CA SER A 20 -7.68 24.10 2.40
C SER A 20 -6.48 25.03 2.48
N PHE A 21 -5.36 24.64 1.86
CA PHE A 21 -4.15 25.45 1.81
C PHE A 21 -4.14 26.33 0.56
N SER A 22 -3.45 27.48 0.65
CA SER A 22 -3.13 28.26 -0.54
C SER A 22 -2.15 27.48 -1.42
N ALA A 23 -2.00 27.90 -2.67
CA ALA A 23 -1.03 27.31 -3.59
C ALA A 23 0.40 27.39 -3.03
N GLU A 24 0.72 28.52 -2.40
CA GLU A 24 2.03 28.73 -1.78
C GLU A 24 2.28 27.79 -0.60
N GLU A 25 1.28 27.61 0.26
CA GLU A 25 1.38 26.69 1.38
C GLU A 25 1.54 25.24 0.93
N ASN A 26 0.81 24.83 -0.09
CA ASN A 26 0.95 23.49 -0.65
C ASN A 26 2.38 23.24 -1.13
N ARG A 27 2.96 24.21 -1.83
CA ARG A 27 4.36 24.09 -2.30
C ARG A 27 5.34 24.03 -1.14
N ARG A 28 5.09 24.84 -0.11
CA ARG A 28 5.97 24.90 1.08
C ARG A 28 5.93 23.60 1.89
N VAL A 29 4.73 23.08 2.12
CA VAL A 29 4.53 21.91 2.99
C VAL A 29 4.94 20.62 2.28
N PHE A 30 4.56 20.48 1.01
CA PHE A 30 4.73 19.22 0.30
C PHE A 30 5.91 19.19 -0.68
N GLY A 31 6.45 20.35 -1.04
CA GLY A 31 7.61 20.44 -1.92
C GLY A 31 7.38 19.75 -3.26
N LYS A 32 8.27 18.86 -3.62
CA LYS A 32 8.20 18.13 -4.91
C LYS A 32 6.95 17.27 -5.05
N CYS A 33 6.37 16.83 -3.93
CA CYS A 33 5.14 16.04 -3.95
C CYS A 33 3.92 16.87 -4.35
N ASN A 34 4.04 18.19 -4.39
CA ASN A 34 2.98 19.09 -4.84
C ASN A 34 3.05 19.40 -6.34
N ASN A 35 3.89 18.73 -7.11
CA ASN A 35 3.89 18.89 -8.57
C ASN A 35 2.50 18.50 -9.10
N PRO A 36 1.78 19.42 -9.80
CA PRO A 36 0.43 19.14 -10.26
C PRO A 36 0.32 18.00 -11.26
N HIS A 37 1.40 17.66 -11.95
CA HIS A 37 1.43 16.50 -12.84
C HIS A 37 1.76 15.21 -12.13
N GLY A 38 2.04 15.28 -10.83
CA GLY A 38 2.46 14.15 -10.03
C GLY A 38 3.92 13.79 -10.25
N HIS A 39 4.41 12.89 -9.42
CA HIS A 39 5.69 12.23 -9.63
C HIS A 39 5.60 10.78 -9.14
N GLY A 40 6.50 9.94 -9.62
CA GLY A 40 6.46 8.52 -9.35
C GLY A 40 7.51 8.06 -8.37
N HIS A 41 7.20 6.96 -7.71
CA HIS A 41 8.12 6.26 -6.82
C HIS A 41 8.04 4.77 -7.04
N ASN A 42 9.13 4.08 -6.70
CA ASN A 42 9.10 2.65 -6.50
C ASN A 42 8.79 2.40 -5.04
N TYR A 43 7.71 1.69 -4.77
CA TYR A 43 7.29 1.35 -3.42
C TYR A 43 7.68 -0.09 -3.11
N VAL A 44 8.14 -0.31 -1.89
CA VAL A 44 8.35 -1.66 -1.37
C VAL A 44 7.38 -1.86 -0.22
N LEU A 45 6.50 -2.85 -0.38
CA LEU A 45 5.57 -3.27 0.67
C LEU A 45 6.12 -4.51 1.34
N GLU A 46 6.24 -4.47 2.65
CA GLU A 46 6.56 -5.64 3.45
C GLU A 46 5.36 -6.04 4.29
N VAL A 47 4.94 -7.28 4.17
CA VAL A 47 3.84 -7.82 4.96
C VAL A 47 4.36 -8.97 5.81
N THR A 48 4.17 -8.84 7.12
CA THR A 48 4.56 -9.84 8.09
C THR A 48 3.32 -10.49 8.68
N VAL A 49 3.27 -11.81 8.64
CA VAL A 49 2.20 -12.61 9.24
C VAL A 49 2.79 -13.39 10.39
N ALA A 50 2.12 -13.35 11.54
CA ALA A 50 2.56 -14.03 12.74
C ALA A 50 1.56 -15.13 13.11
N GLY A 51 2.07 -16.25 13.61
CA GLY A 51 1.22 -17.34 14.07
C GLY A 51 2.03 -18.56 14.49
N GLU A 52 1.32 -19.61 14.83
CA GLU A 52 1.93 -20.90 15.10
C GLU A 52 1.87 -21.76 13.83
N PRO A 53 2.94 -22.49 13.52
CA PRO A 53 2.90 -23.38 12.35
C PRO A 53 1.80 -24.44 12.51
N ASP A 54 1.05 -24.65 11.42
CA ASP A 54 0.08 -25.75 11.35
C ASP A 54 0.84 -27.08 11.45
N PRO A 55 0.49 -27.97 12.39
CA PRO A 55 1.22 -29.24 12.55
C PRO A 55 1.15 -30.17 11.33
N THR A 56 0.14 -29.98 10.48
CA THR A 56 -0.03 -30.79 9.27
C THR A 56 0.86 -30.32 8.12
N THR A 57 1.01 -29.00 7.98
CA THR A 57 1.75 -28.40 6.87
C THR A 57 3.11 -27.85 7.27
N GLY A 58 3.31 -27.54 8.55
CA GLY A 58 4.50 -26.87 9.05
C GLY A 58 4.54 -25.38 8.73
N MET A 59 3.45 -24.81 8.25
CA MET A 59 3.40 -23.41 7.78
C MET A 59 2.51 -22.56 8.66
N VAL A 60 2.93 -21.31 8.90
CA VAL A 60 2.06 -20.26 9.45
C VAL A 60 1.06 -19.86 8.36
N LEU A 61 1.57 -19.63 7.17
CA LEU A 61 0.81 -19.38 5.95
C LEU A 61 1.74 -19.72 4.79
N ASP A 62 1.19 -20.26 3.71
CA ASP A 62 1.98 -20.52 2.50
C ASP A 62 2.46 -19.19 1.91
N LEU A 63 3.78 -19.03 1.76
CA LEU A 63 4.38 -17.82 1.21
C LEU A 63 3.93 -17.55 -0.23
N LYS A 64 3.64 -18.58 -1.00
CA LYS A 64 3.11 -18.41 -2.36
C LYS A 64 1.68 -17.86 -2.30
N GLU A 65 0.87 -18.36 -1.39
CA GLU A 65 -0.49 -17.85 -1.18
C GLU A 65 -0.45 -16.39 -0.74
N LEU A 66 0.46 -16.05 0.17
CA LEU A 66 0.64 -14.67 0.59
C LEU A 66 1.05 -13.78 -0.58
N LYS A 67 1.98 -14.23 -1.42
CA LYS A 67 2.37 -13.51 -2.64
C LYS A 67 1.17 -13.23 -3.54
N ASP A 68 0.34 -14.24 -3.77
CA ASP A 68 -0.83 -14.11 -4.65
C ASP A 68 -1.85 -13.13 -4.07
N ILE A 69 -2.05 -13.14 -2.76
CA ILE A 69 -2.92 -12.17 -2.07
C ILE A 69 -2.37 -10.75 -2.25
N LEU A 70 -1.07 -10.54 -2.03
CA LEU A 70 -0.45 -9.22 -2.18
C LEU A 70 -0.57 -8.72 -3.61
N GLN A 71 -0.33 -9.58 -4.58
CA GLN A 71 -0.41 -9.21 -5.99
C GLN A 71 -1.83 -8.84 -6.39
N LYS A 72 -2.82 -9.62 -5.96
CA LYS A 72 -4.22 -9.38 -6.30
C LYS A 72 -4.77 -8.16 -5.59
N GLU A 73 -4.56 -8.04 -4.28
CA GLU A 73 -5.21 -7.00 -3.49
C GLU A 73 -4.49 -5.65 -3.58
N VAL A 74 -3.17 -5.66 -3.76
CA VAL A 74 -2.37 -4.43 -3.78
C VAL A 74 -1.76 -4.19 -5.15
N GLY A 75 -1.05 -5.16 -5.71
CA GLY A 75 -0.35 -4.99 -6.98
C GLY A 75 -1.27 -4.57 -8.12
N GLU A 76 -2.35 -5.29 -8.33
CA GLU A 76 -3.29 -5.00 -9.40
C GLU A 76 -4.01 -3.65 -9.24
N ARG A 77 -4.16 -3.17 -7.99
CA ARG A 77 -4.84 -1.90 -7.71
C ARG A 77 -3.92 -0.70 -7.84
N MET A 78 -2.64 -0.86 -7.53
CA MET A 78 -1.74 0.28 -7.32
C MET A 78 -0.57 0.33 -8.30
N ASP A 79 -0.11 -0.83 -8.80
CA ASP A 79 1.07 -0.85 -9.68
C ASP A 79 0.78 -0.16 -11.01
N HIS A 80 1.67 0.75 -11.39
CA HIS A 80 1.56 1.58 -12.60
C HIS A 80 0.30 2.45 -12.61
N ARG A 81 -0.21 2.82 -11.43
CA ARG A 81 -1.38 3.67 -11.28
C ARG A 81 -1.00 5.03 -10.70
N HIS A 82 -1.85 6.02 -10.94
CA HIS A 82 -1.80 7.28 -10.22
C HIS A 82 -2.67 7.14 -8.97
N LEU A 83 -2.04 7.21 -7.81
CA LEU A 83 -2.72 6.90 -6.54
C LEU A 83 -3.88 7.85 -6.25
N ASN A 84 -3.80 9.11 -6.69
CA ASN A 84 -4.87 10.08 -6.46
C ASN A 84 -6.12 9.80 -7.29
N TYR A 85 -5.95 9.32 -8.52
CA TYR A 85 -7.02 9.30 -9.52
C TYR A 85 -7.49 7.91 -9.89
N GLU A 86 -6.64 6.90 -9.73
CA GLU A 86 -6.91 5.56 -10.22
C GLU A 86 -7.11 4.51 -9.13
N VAL A 87 -6.98 4.91 -7.86
CA VAL A 87 -7.17 4.02 -6.71
C VAL A 87 -8.32 4.55 -5.87
N PRO A 88 -9.54 4.05 -6.08
CA PRO A 88 -10.74 4.56 -5.39
C PRO A 88 -10.64 4.52 -3.87
N GLU A 89 -9.93 3.54 -3.33
CA GLU A 89 -9.74 3.38 -1.88
C GLU A 89 -8.98 4.55 -1.25
N LEU A 90 -8.23 5.31 -2.06
CA LEU A 90 -7.49 6.50 -1.62
C LEU A 90 -8.22 7.81 -1.92
N ALA A 91 -9.41 7.74 -2.51
CA ALA A 91 -10.18 8.94 -2.87
C ALA A 91 -10.42 9.83 -1.65
N GLY A 92 -10.17 11.13 -1.81
CA GLY A 92 -10.33 12.10 -0.73
C GLY A 92 -9.21 12.12 0.29
N GLN A 93 -8.16 11.33 0.09
CA GLN A 93 -7.01 11.28 0.98
C GLN A 93 -5.75 11.74 0.25
N ILE A 94 -4.83 12.35 1.00
CA ILE A 94 -3.50 12.63 0.48
C ILE A 94 -2.72 11.31 0.51
N PRO A 95 -2.18 10.81 -0.61
CA PRO A 95 -1.56 9.48 -0.66
C PRO A 95 -0.16 9.46 -0.07
N THR A 96 -0.05 9.82 1.20
CA THR A 96 1.15 9.66 2.00
C THR A 96 1.39 8.19 2.30
N CYS A 97 2.60 7.81 2.69
CA CYS A 97 2.89 6.44 3.10
C CYS A 97 1.96 5.99 4.24
N GLU A 98 1.62 6.90 5.15
CA GLU A 98 0.73 6.61 6.27
C GLU A 98 -0.68 6.25 5.79
N ASN A 99 -1.23 7.02 4.86
CA ASN A 99 -2.56 6.74 4.32
C ASN A 99 -2.56 5.53 3.39
N ILE A 100 -1.50 5.35 2.61
CA ILE A 100 -1.36 4.18 1.76
C ILE A 100 -1.32 2.90 2.60
N VAL A 101 -0.52 2.86 3.64
CA VAL A 101 -0.39 1.65 4.47
C VAL A 101 -1.68 1.34 5.22
N ALA A 102 -2.43 2.37 5.64
CA ALA A 102 -3.73 2.17 6.28
C ALA A 102 -4.74 1.53 5.31
N VAL A 103 -4.76 1.97 4.06
CA VAL A 103 -5.60 1.37 3.02
C VAL A 103 -5.18 -0.07 2.75
N ILE A 104 -3.89 -0.31 2.60
CA ILE A 104 -3.36 -1.65 2.35
C ILE A 104 -3.74 -2.61 3.49
N TRP A 105 -3.64 -2.15 4.73
CA TRP A 105 -4.05 -2.94 5.90
C TRP A 105 -5.51 -3.38 5.77
N ARG A 106 -6.40 -2.44 5.44
CA ARG A 106 -7.83 -2.74 5.28
C ARG A 106 -8.12 -3.71 4.13
N LEU A 107 -7.30 -3.66 3.08
CA LEU A 107 -7.44 -4.59 1.96
C LEU A 107 -6.96 -6.00 2.32
N LEU A 108 -5.89 -6.11 3.08
CA LEU A 108 -5.23 -7.38 3.36
C LEU A 108 -5.77 -8.13 4.56
N GLU A 109 -6.15 -7.42 5.62
CA GLU A 109 -6.55 -8.05 6.87
C GLU A 109 -7.64 -9.12 6.69
N PRO A 110 -8.77 -8.84 6.00
CA PRO A 110 -9.80 -9.85 5.84
C PRO A 110 -9.38 -11.05 5.00
N LYS A 111 -8.33 -10.93 4.21
CA LYS A 111 -7.84 -12.01 3.34
C LYS A 111 -6.82 -12.90 4.04
N ILE A 112 -6.13 -12.37 5.05
CA ILE A 112 -5.04 -13.07 5.74
C ILE A 112 -5.51 -13.68 7.06
N THR A 113 -6.37 -13.01 7.80
CA THR A 113 -6.82 -13.44 9.13
C THR A 113 -7.99 -14.40 9.11
N GLN A 114 -8.54 -14.72 7.94
CA GLN A 114 -9.58 -15.72 7.78
C GLN A 114 -8.95 -17.11 7.78
N GLY A 115 -8.74 -17.62 8.90
CA GLY A 115 -8.16 -18.92 8.85
C GLY A 115 -8.62 -19.92 9.80
#